data_250d5ba72b7ca27195c1cd20127112d3
#
_entry.id   250d5ba72b7ca27195c1cd20127112d3
#
_cell.length_a   1.000
_cell.length_b   1.000
_cell.length_c   1.000
_cell.angle_alpha   90.00
_cell.angle_beta   90.00
_cell.angle_gamma   90.00
#
_symmetry.space_group_name_H-M   'P 1'
#
loop_
_entity.id
_entity.type
_entity.pdbx_description
1 polymer ?
#
loop_
_entity_poly.entity_id
_entity_poly.type
_entity_poly.pdbx_seq_one_letter_code
_entity_poly.pdbx_strand_id
1 'polypeptide(L)'
;MDMTNLIEPEVICLDLKANSKEDVLIELVEMLDKAGKLTDKQQFLRDIWLREEIGNTGFEEGIAIPHAKSHAVALPAVVVGISRQGIDYGAEDGQLSDVFFMLASPDGEDHHHIEVLAQISSKLIEEGFVEKLKAAEDIDQARALFVGHNGVDTLQERGMGEFVHQPLSPMAQRVARIKEHLLFGTSHMMPFIVAGGVLLSLSVMISGHGAVPEQGVLADIAQMGIAGLTLFTVVLGGYIAYSMADKPGLAPGMIGTWIAVNQYHTGFLGAIIVGFWAGFVVRQLKKIELPDSMSSLGSIFIYPLLGTFITCGAIMWVIGSPIASSMLWLNQFLASMADSGKVALGAVLGAMTAFDMG
;
A
#
# COMPACT_ATOMS: atom_id res chain seq x y z
N MET A 1 0.15 16.95 -7.79
CA MET A 1 -0.60 17.57 -8.90
C MET A 1 -1.86 18.18 -8.32
N ASP A 2 -2.30 19.35 -8.77
CA ASP A 2 -3.52 19.95 -8.22
C ASP A 2 -4.76 19.24 -8.79
N MET A 3 -5.68 18.79 -7.94
CA MET A 3 -6.93 18.13 -8.32
C MET A 3 -7.75 18.96 -9.32
N THR A 4 -7.64 20.28 -9.24
CA THR A 4 -8.31 21.23 -10.15
C THR A 4 -7.92 21.06 -11.61
N ASN A 5 -6.69 20.58 -11.87
CA ASN A 5 -6.18 20.33 -13.22
C ASN A 5 -6.57 18.96 -13.77
N LEU A 6 -7.04 18.05 -12.89
CA LEU A 6 -7.46 16.70 -13.24
C LEU A 6 -8.98 16.60 -13.43
N ILE A 7 -9.74 17.50 -12.79
CA ILE A 7 -11.22 17.56 -12.83
C ILE A 7 -11.62 18.83 -13.60
N GLU A 8 -11.59 18.72 -14.92
CA GLU A 8 -12.06 19.77 -15.83
C GLU A 8 -13.60 19.74 -15.95
N PRO A 9 -14.26 20.84 -16.33
CA PRO A 9 -15.73 20.87 -16.47
C PRO A 9 -16.28 19.78 -17.42
N GLU A 10 -15.52 19.44 -18.45
CA GLU A 10 -15.90 18.47 -19.49
C GLU A 10 -15.93 17.02 -18.98
N VAL A 11 -15.29 16.74 -17.82
CA VAL A 11 -15.27 15.42 -17.20
C VAL A 11 -16.14 15.34 -15.94
N ILE A 12 -17.12 16.23 -15.78
CA ILE A 12 -18.13 16.22 -14.70
C ILE A 12 -19.52 15.98 -15.29
N CYS A 13 -20.22 14.96 -14.79
CA CYS A 13 -21.62 14.69 -15.15
C CYS A 13 -22.47 14.54 -13.88
N LEU A 14 -23.46 15.40 -13.70
CA LEU A 14 -24.35 15.42 -12.53
C LEU A 14 -25.61 14.54 -12.68
N ASP A 15 -25.78 13.87 -13.83
CA ASP A 15 -26.94 13.03 -14.12
C ASP A 15 -26.59 11.98 -15.17
N LEU A 16 -25.86 10.94 -14.74
CA LEU A 16 -25.53 9.79 -15.59
C LEU A 16 -26.77 9.08 -16.09
N LYS A 17 -26.72 8.62 -17.32
CA LYS A 17 -27.83 7.89 -17.97
C LYS A 17 -27.68 6.40 -17.89
N ALA A 18 -26.52 5.92 -17.46
CA ALA A 18 -26.21 4.52 -17.26
C ALA A 18 -27.17 3.85 -16.26
N ASN A 19 -27.51 2.59 -16.52
CA ASN A 19 -28.38 1.79 -15.66
C ASN A 19 -27.70 0.50 -15.16
N SER A 20 -26.50 0.23 -15.59
CA SER A 20 -25.70 -0.93 -15.20
C SER A 20 -24.24 -0.55 -14.99
N LYS A 21 -23.48 -1.44 -14.33
CA LYS A 21 -22.03 -1.30 -14.19
C LYS A 21 -21.33 -1.16 -15.55
N GLU A 22 -21.76 -1.91 -16.54
CA GLU A 22 -21.21 -1.84 -17.90
C GLU A 22 -21.48 -0.49 -18.55
N ASP A 23 -22.71 0.00 -18.48
CA ASP A 23 -23.10 1.26 -19.07
C ASP A 23 -22.37 2.45 -18.43
N VAL A 24 -22.21 2.45 -17.09
CA VAL A 24 -21.52 3.56 -16.41
C VAL A 24 -20.04 3.61 -16.80
N LEU A 25 -19.36 2.48 -16.91
CA LEU A 25 -17.97 2.45 -17.35
C LEU A 25 -17.84 2.98 -18.78
N ILE A 26 -18.74 2.60 -19.69
CA ILE A 26 -18.77 3.10 -21.06
C ILE A 26 -19.03 4.62 -21.08
N GLU A 27 -20.02 5.12 -20.31
CA GLU A 27 -20.38 6.53 -20.28
C GLU A 27 -19.22 7.38 -19.75
N LEU A 28 -18.55 6.96 -18.67
CA LEU A 28 -17.41 7.68 -18.10
C LEU A 28 -16.19 7.67 -19.05
N VAL A 29 -15.91 6.55 -19.74
CA VAL A 29 -14.85 6.47 -20.76
C VAL A 29 -15.18 7.37 -21.96
N GLU A 30 -16.44 7.49 -22.36
CA GLU A 30 -16.87 8.43 -23.41
C GLU A 30 -16.61 9.88 -23.04
N MET A 31 -16.77 10.25 -21.79
CA MET A 31 -16.47 11.60 -21.32
C MET A 31 -14.96 11.89 -21.44
N LEU A 32 -14.09 10.94 -21.05
CA LEU A 32 -12.64 11.08 -21.23
C LEU A 32 -12.23 11.22 -22.69
N ASP A 33 -12.84 10.45 -23.57
CA ASP A 33 -12.57 10.50 -25.01
C ASP A 33 -13.00 11.85 -25.61
N LYS A 34 -14.20 12.32 -25.29
CA LYS A 34 -14.71 13.63 -25.73
C LYS A 34 -13.86 14.79 -25.20
N ALA A 35 -13.30 14.67 -23.99
CA ALA A 35 -12.39 15.65 -23.39
C ALA A 35 -10.94 15.55 -23.96
N GLY A 36 -10.68 14.66 -24.92
CA GLY A 36 -9.35 14.49 -25.54
C GLY A 36 -8.30 13.91 -24.59
N LYS A 37 -8.70 13.20 -23.54
CA LYS A 37 -7.79 12.59 -22.57
C LYS A 37 -7.28 11.22 -23.02
N LEU A 38 -7.91 10.59 -24.00
CA LEU A 38 -7.55 9.26 -24.51
C LEU A 38 -6.99 9.34 -25.93
N THR A 39 -6.06 8.45 -26.24
CA THR A 39 -5.56 8.20 -27.60
C THR A 39 -6.30 7.03 -28.24
N ASP A 40 -6.78 6.07 -27.45
CA ASP A 40 -7.60 4.91 -27.87
C ASP A 40 -8.65 4.58 -26.81
N LYS A 41 -9.88 5.01 -27.07
CA LYS A 41 -11.05 4.75 -26.22
C LYS A 41 -11.28 3.26 -25.98
N GLN A 42 -11.17 2.43 -27.03
CA GLN A 42 -11.47 1.00 -26.92
C GLN A 42 -10.40 0.27 -26.09
N GLN A 43 -9.15 0.66 -26.23
CA GLN A 43 -8.08 0.11 -25.42
C GLN A 43 -8.27 0.48 -23.94
N PHE A 44 -8.55 1.76 -23.64
CA PHE A 44 -8.77 2.19 -22.25
C PHE A 44 -9.98 1.49 -21.62
N LEU A 45 -11.06 1.29 -22.37
CA LEU A 45 -12.23 0.54 -21.88
C LEU A 45 -11.86 -0.92 -21.54
N ARG A 46 -11.03 -1.59 -22.36
CA ARG A 46 -10.51 -2.93 -22.03
C ARG A 46 -9.66 -2.93 -20.76
N ASP A 47 -8.81 -1.93 -20.58
CA ASP A 47 -7.91 -1.85 -19.42
C ASP A 47 -8.70 -1.59 -18.12
N ILE A 48 -9.76 -0.79 -18.16
CA ILE A 48 -10.70 -0.62 -17.05
C ILE A 48 -11.37 -1.96 -16.69
N TRP A 49 -11.86 -2.71 -17.68
CA TRP A 49 -12.48 -4.00 -17.42
C TRP A 49 -11.50 -5.01 -16.84
N LEU A 50 -10.31 -5.10 -17.37
CA LEU A 50 -9.24 -5.96 -16.82
C LEU A 50 -8.92 -5.60 -15.36
N ARG A 51 -8.96 -4.30 -15.01
CA ARG A 51 -8.76 -3.84 -13.63
C ARG A 51 -9.93 -4.24 -12.73
N GLU A 52 -11.16 -4.14 -13.20
CA GLU A 52 -12.36 -4.54 -12.47
C GLU A 52 -12.43 -6.07 -12.23
N GLU A 53 -11.92 -6.88 -13.15
CA GLU A 53 -11.82 -8.34 -12.99
C GLU A 53 -10.84 -8.76 -11.88
N ILE A 54 -9.82 -7.97 -11.61
CA ILE A 54 -8.85 -8.23 -10.51
C ILE A 54 -9.51 -8.01 -9.14
N GLY A 55 -10.43 -7.06 -9.05
CA GLY A 55 -11.18 -6.74 -7.85
C GLY A 55 -12.12 -5.58 -8.10
N ASN A 56 -13.33 -5.72 -7.61
CA ASN A 56 -14.37 -4.69 -7.74
C ASN A 56 -13.89 -3.37 -7.10
N THR A 57 -14.17 -2.26 -7.77
CA THR A 57 -13.84 -0.91 -7.29
C THR A 57 -15.05 -0.15 -6.75
N GLY A 58 -16.15 -0.84 -6.46
CA GLY A 58 -17.27 -0.33 -5.67
C GLY A 58 -16.91 -0.32 -4.18
N PHE A 59 -17.12 0.81 -3.52
CA PHE A 59 -16.91 1.01 -2.10
C PHE A 59 -18.26 1.11 -1.37
N GLU A 60 -18.20 1.12 -0.04
CA GLU A 60 -19.35 1.40 0.81
C GLU A 60 -19.88 2.83 0.60
N GLU A 61 -21.08 3.12 1.12
CA GLU A 61 -21.70 4.45 1.10
C GLU A 61 -22.03 4.97 -0.31
N GLY A 62 -22.24 4.09 -1.27
CA GLY A 62 -22.69 4.45 -2.61
C GLY A 62 -21.60 5.02 -3.53
N ILE A 63 -20.34 4.75 -3.26
CA ILE A 63 -19.20 5.28 -4.01
C ILE A 63 -18.57 4.18 -4.87
N ALA A 64 -18.14 4.51 -6.10
CA ALA A 64 -17.29 3.66 -6.90
C ALA A 64 -16.11 4.44 -7.49
N ILE A 65 -14.91 3.82 -7.51
CA ILE A 65 -13.69 4.46 -8.00
C ILE A 65 -13.04 3.58 -9.06
N PRO A 66 -13.66 3.40 -10.26
CA PRO A 66 -13.00 2.71 -11.37
C PRO A 66 -11.72 3.44 -11.76
N HIS A 67 -10.64 2.68 -11.93
CA HIS A 67 -9.34 3.27 -12.25
C HIS A 67 -8.48 2.32 -13.07
N ALA A 68 -7.73 2.85 -14.04
CA ALA A 68 -6.74 2.09 -14.77
C ALA A 68 -5.54 2.92 -15.18
N LYS A 69 -4.41 2.24 -15.34
CA LYS A 69 -3.23 2.75 -16.02
C LYS A 69 -3.23 2.18 -17.44
N SER A 70 -3.00 3.03 -18.41
CA SER A 70 -3.04 2.61 -19.80
C SER A 70 -2.19 3.51 -20.69
N HIS A 71 -1.49 2.91 -21.64
CA HIS A 71 -0.82 3.64 -22.71
C HIS A 71 -1.80 4.37 -23.67
N ALA A 72 -3.10 4.05 -23.56
CA ALA A 72 -4.16 4.74 -24.28
C ALA A 72 -4.58 6.06 -23.61
N VAL A 73 -4.01 6.43 -22.46
CA VAL A 73 -4.25 7.72 -21.80
C VAL A 73 -3.20 8.73 -22.27
N ALA A 74 -3.66 9.82 -22.87
CA ALA A 74 -2.81 10.93 -23.32
C ALA A 74 -2.46 11.88 -22.18
N LEU A 75 -3.44 12.20 -21.33
CA LEU A 75 -3.31 13.10 -20.20
C LEU A 75 -4.06 12.51 -18.99
N PRO A 76 -3.48 12.56 -17.78
CA PRO A 76 -4.17 12.10 -16.60
C PRO A 76 -5.43 12.91 -16.33
N ALA A 77 -6.53 12.25 -15.96
CA ALA A 77 -7.80 12.91 -15.67
C ALA A 77 -8.63 12.10 -14.66
N VAL A 78 -9.50 12.80 -13.96
CA VAL A 78 -10.51 12.21 -13.08
C VAL A 78 -11.90 12.63 -13.59
N VAL A 79 -12.72 11.65 -13.96
CA VAL A 79 -14.12 11.87 -14.28
C VAL A 79 -14.95 11.79 -13.00
N VAL A 80 -15.87 12.72 -12.82
CA VAL A 80 -16.85 12.71 -11.74
C VAL A 80 -18.22 12.48 -12.33
N GLY A 81 -18.87 11.40 -11.92
CA GLY A 81 -20.23 11.06 -12.38
C GLY A 81 -21.19 10.87 -11.22
N ILE A 82 -22.40 11.39 -11.32
CA ILE A 82 -23.46 11.21 -10.33
C ILE A 82 -24.66 10.52 -11.00
N SER A 83 -25.10 9.39 -10.42
CA SER A 83 -26.34 8.72 -10.81
C SER A 83 -27.43 9.02 -9.79
N ARG A 84 -28.51 9.64 -10.22
CA ARG A 84 -29.64 9.95 -9.32
C ARG A 84 -30.45 8.72 -8.91
N GLN A 85 -30.36 7.64 -9.68
CA GLN A 85 -31.11 6.40 -9.43
C GLN A 85 -30.26 5.36 -8.66
N GLY A 86 -28.95 5.56 -8.60
CA GLY A 86 -28.01 4.55 -8.14
C GLY A 86 -27.85 3.40 -9.15
N ILE A 87 -26.70 2.77 -9.16
CA ILE A 87 -26.33 1.68 -10.06
C ILE A 87 -25.81 0.53 -9.22
N ASP A 88 -26.27 -0.69 -9.48
CA ASP A 88 -25.69 -1.88 -8.89
C ASP A 88 -24.26 -2.09 -9.47
N TYR A 89 -23.29 -1.60 -8.74
CA TYR A 89 -21.87 -1.72 -9.09
C TYR A 89 -21.23 -2.96 -8.46
N GLY A 90 -21.95 -3.65 -7.56
CA GLY A 90 -21.49 -4.80 -6.82
C GLY A 90 -20.64 -4.42 -5.60
N ALA A 91 -20.94 -3.30 -4.92
CA ALA A 91 -20.28 -2.92 -3.67
C ALA A 91 -20.47 -3.98 -2.57
N GLU A 92 -19.48 -4.14 -1.67
CA GLU A 92 -19.50 -5.19 -0.63
C GLU A 92 -20.64 -5.02 0.38
N ASP A 93 -21.10 -3.79 0.62
CA ASP A 93 -22.24 -3.48 1.49
C ASP A 93 -23.61 -3.72 0.82
N GLY A 94 -23.63 -4.09 -0.47
CA GLY A 94 -24.84 -4.35 -1.26
C GLY A 94 -25.64 -3.10 -1.57
N GLN A 95 -25.13 -1.89 -1.32
CA GLN A 95 -25.79 -0.65 -1.68
C GLN A 95 -25.54 -0.29 -3.16
N LEU A 96 -26.48 0.47 -3.73
CA LEU A 96 -26.29 1.02 -5.07
C LEU A 96 -25.26 2.16 -5.02
N SER A 97 -24.34 2.17 -6.00
CA SER A 97 -23.40 3.27 -6.15
C SER A 97 -24.05 4.42 -6.92
N ASP A 98 -23.95 5.63 -6.39
CA ASP A 98 -24.53 6.84 -6.97
C ASP A 98 -23.48 7.93 -7.26
N VAL A 99 -22.25 7.79 -6.75
CA VAL A 99 -21.11 8.67 -7.03
C VAL A 99 -19.93 7.88 -7.59
N PHE A 100 -19.45 8.32 -8.74
CA PHE A 100 -18.39 7.65 -9.49
C PHE A 100 -17.20 8.56 -9.70
N PHE A 101 -15.99 8.06 -9.42
CA PHE A 101 -14.72 8.72 -9.71
C PHE A 101 -13.88 7.82 -10.62
N MET A 102 -13.89 8.06 -11.93
CA MET A 102 -13.03 7.28 -12.83
C MET A 102 -11.69 7.98 -13.00
N LEU A 103 -10.61 7.28 -12.60
CA LEU A 103 -9.25 7.79 -12.76
C LEU A 103 -8.58 7.15 -13.96
N ALA A 104 -8.17 7.96 -14.93
CA ALA A 104 -7.36 7.60 -16.07
C ALA A 104 -5.91 8.10 -15.87
N SER A 105 -4.93 7.19 -15.91
CA SER A 105 -3.52 7.52 -15.74
C SER A 105 -2.68 6.94 -16.89
N PRO A 106 -1.71 7.69 -17.43
CA PRO A 106 -0.73 7.16 -18.36
C PRO A 106 0.13 6.06 -17.72
N ASP A 107 0.61 5.12 -18.53
CA ASP A 107 1.60 4.14 -18.08
C ASP A 107 2.90 4.84 -17.66
N GLY A 108 3.53 4.32 -16.58
CA GLY A 108 4.80 4.82 -16.07
C GLY A 108 4.69 5.95 -15.03
N GLU A 109 3.50 6.46 -14.73
CA GLU A 109 3.28 7.51 -13.72
C GLU A 109 2.70 6.95 -12.40
N ASP A 110 3.35 5.91 -11.85
CA ASP A 110 2.85 5.20 -10.66
C ASP A 110 2.64 6.11 -9.45
N HIS A 111 3.56 7.05 -9.21
CA HIS A 111 3.45 7.99 -8.09
C HIS A 111 2.25 8.93 -8.22
N HIS A 112 1.98 9.43 -9.43
CA HIS A 112 0.86 10.34 -9.67
C HIS A 112 -0.48 9.63 -9.50
N HIS A 113 -0.60 8.40 -9.96
CA HIS A 113 -1.82 7.60 -9.82
C HIS A 113 -2.21 7.39 -8.35
N ILE A 114 -1.25 6.98 -7.51
CA ILE A 114 -1.48 6.77 -6.07
C ILE A 114 -1.79 8.09 -5.36
N GLU A 115 -1.09 9.17 -5.71
CA GLU A 115 -1.32 10.49 -5.14
C GLU A 115 -2.76 10.98 -5.41
N VAL A 116 -3.25 10.81 -6.64
CA VAL A 116 -4.62 11.20 -7.02
C VAL A 116 -5.66 10.37 -6.28
N LEU A 117 -5.48 9.04 -6.20
CA LEU A 117 -6.37 8.17 -5.43
C LEU A 117 -6.40 8.58 -3.95
N ALA A 118 -5.24 8.90 -3.36
CA ALA A 118 -5.17 9.37 -1.98
C ALA A 118 -5.88 10.72 -1.77
N GLN A 119 -5.77 11.65 -2.72
CA GLN A 119 -6.48 12.93 -2.68
C GLN A 119 -7.99 12.76 -2.80
N ILE A 120 -8.47 11.89 -3.69
CA ILE A 120 -9.89 11.53 -3.80
C ILE A 120 -10.38 10.93 -2.48
N SER A 121 -9.66 9.93 -1.95
CA SER A 121 -10.01 9.29 -0.67
C SER A 121 -10.06 10.28 0.49
N SER A 122 -9.11 11.22 0.55
CA SER A 122 -9.11 12.29 1.57
C SER A 122 -10.33 13.18 1.46
N LYS A 123 -10.78 13.50 0.24
CA LYS A 123 -12.00 14.29 0.01
C LYS A 123 -13.26 13.52 0.39
N LEU A 124 -13.31 12.23 0.13
CA LEU A 124 -14.46 11.40 0.48
C LEU A 124 -14.64 11.25 2.01
N ILE A 125 -13.57 11.35 2.79
CA ILE A 125 -13.60 11.30 4.27
C ILE A 125 -14.06 12.65 4.86
N GLU A 126 -14.01 13.76 4.12
CA GLU A 126 -14.50 15.07 4.58
C GLU A 126 -16.01 15.00 4.86
N GLU A 127 -16.42 15.33 6.07
CA GLU A 127 -17.84 15.27 6.50
C GLU A 127 -18.73 16.12 5.58
N GLY A 128 -19.74 15.49 5.01
CA GLY A 128 -20.71 16.14 4.12
C GLY A 128 -20.19 16.45 2.72
N PHE A 129 -19.03 15.98 2.30
CA PHE A 129 -18.51 16.19 0.95
C PHE A 129 -19.38 15.51 -0.12
N VAL A 130 -19.69 14.22 0.10
CA VAL A 130 -20.49 13.40 -0.82
C VAL A 130 -21.90 13.98 -0.96
N GLU A 131 -22.52 14.38 0.15
CA GLU A 131 -23.84 15.01 0.18
C GLU A 131 -23.86 16.34 -0.59
N LYS A 132 -22.83 17.17 -0.39
CA LYS A 132 -22.70 18.45 -1.14
C LYS A 132 -22.48 18.20 -2.62
N LEU A 133 -21.71 17.17 -2.99
CA LEU A 133 -21.48 16.81 -4.38
C LEU A 133 -22.76 16.32 -5.05
N LYS A 134 -23.55 15.48 -4.37
CA LYS A 134 -24.88 15.04 -4.84
C LYS A 134 -25.89 16.17 -4.94
N ALA A 135 -25.77 17.19 -4.08
CA ALA A 135 -26.67 18.36 -4.06
C ALA A 135 -26.25 19.47 -5.05
N ALA A 136 -25.11 19.35 -5.73
CA ALA A 136 -24.65 20.32 -6.68
C ALA A 136 -25.65 20.46 -7.83
N GLU A 137 -26.06 21.70 -8.12
CA GLU A 137 -27.05 22.02 -9.17
C GLU A 137 -26.38 22.24 -10.53
N ASP A 138 -25.09 22.61 -10.52
CA ASP A 138 -24.31 22.86 -11.72
C ASP A 138 -22.88 22.37 -11.60
N ILE A 139 -22.18 22.27 -12.74
CA ILE A 139 -20.81 21.76 -12.84
C ILE A 139 -19.83 22.65 -12.07
N ASP A 140 -20.04 23.96 -12.03
CA ASP A 140 -19.12 24.88 -11.34
C ASP A 140 -19.20 24.69 -9.82
N GLN A 141 -20.41 24.46 -9.27
CA GLN A 141 -20.58 24.10 -7.84
C GLN A 141 -19.91 22.77 -7.51
N ALA A 142 -20.12 21.74 -8.32
CA ALA A 142 -19.47 20.45 -8.12
C ALA A 142 -17.94 20.58 -8.18
N ARG A 143 -17.40 21.29 -9.16
CA ARG A 143 -15.98 21.55 -9.32
C ARG A 143 -15.39 22.34 -8.16
N ALA A 144 -16.11 23.34 -7.64
CA ALA A 144 -15.67 24.15 -6.51
C ALA A 144 -15.40 23.33 -5.24
N LEU A 145 -16.04 22.17 -5.08
CA LEU A 145 -15.79 21.25 -3.94
C LEU A 145 -14.40 20.58 -4.02
N PHE A 146 -13.84 20.47 -5.22
CA PHE A 146 -12.51 19.93 -5.46
C PHE A 146 -11.42 21.01 -5.47
N VAL A 147 -11.78 22.24 -5.78
CA VAL A 147 -10.91 23.40 -5.59
C VAL A 147 -10.74 23.55 -4.08
N GLY A 148 -9.64 23.04 -3.52
CA GLY A 148 -9.40 23.16 -2.09
C GLY A 148 -9.60 24.62 -1.69
N HIS A 149 -10.40 24.85 -0.69
CA HIS A 149 -10.19 25.98 0.18
C HIS A 149 -8.76 25.80 0.70
N ASN A 150 -7.79 26.48 0.08
CA ASN A 150 -6.64 26.97 0.82
C ASN A 150 -7.27 27.77 1.94
N GLY A 151 -7.40 27.17 3.11
CA GLY A 151 -8.03 27.76 4.27
C GLY A 151 -7.25 28.96 4.76
N VAL A 152 -7.50 30.09 4.14
CA VAL A 152 -6.97 31.40 4.55
C VAL A 152 -8.11 32.40 4.54
N ASP A 153 -9.32 32.15 4.95
CA ASP A 153 -10.21 33.28 5.22
C ASP A 153 -11.44 33.04 6.12
N THR A 154 -11.55 32.01 6.95
CA THR A 154 -12.65 31.98 7.94
C THR A 154 -12.34 31.37 9.30
N LEU A 155 -11.08 31.22 9.71
CA LEU A 155 -10.72 30.82 11.08
C LEU A 155 -9.92 31.87 11.86
N GLN A 156 -10.11 33.17 11.57
CA GLN A 156 -9.44 34.24 12.30
C GLN A 156 -10.15 34.66 13.60
N GLU A 157 -11.15 33.93 14.07
CA GLU A 157 -11.86 34.28 15.31
C GLU A 157 -12.01 33.18 16.37
N ARG A 158 -11.29 32.06 16.31
CA ARG A 158 -11.16 31.20 17.52
C ARG A 158 -9.78 30.56 17.54
N GLY A 159 -8.94 31.15 18.38
CA GLY A 159 -7.56 30.77 18.67
C GLY A 159 -7.33 29.26 18.84
N MET A 160 -6.86 28.63 17.78
CA MET A 160 -6.08 27.41 17.82
C MET A 160 -5.02 27.52 16.72
N GLY A 161 -3.78 27.34 17.15
CA GLY A 161 -2.57 27.69 16.46
C GLY A 161 -2.44 27.14 15.04
N GLU A 162 -1.76 27.94 14.26
CA GLU A 162 -1.26 27.67 12.91
C GLU A 162 -0.68 26.28 12.76
N PHE A 163 -1.43 25.36 12.14
CA PHE A 163 -0.81 24.29 11.39
C PHE A 163 -0.68 24.74 9.93
N VAL A 164 0.27 25.65 9.71
CA VAL A 164 0.83 25.91 8.39
C VAL A 164 1.36 24.58 7.88
N HIS A 165 0.81 24.07 6.78
CA HIS A 165 1.42 23.01 5.99
C HIS A 165 2.73 23.59 5.40
N GLN A 166 3.77 23.64 6.22
CA GLN A 166 5.13 23.77 5.72
C GLN A 166 5.40 22.50 4.89
N PRO A 167 5.94 22.61 3.67
CA PRO A 167 6.39 21.43 2.94
C PRO A 167 7.31 20.66 3.88
N LEU A 168 6.98 19.42 4.14
CA LEU A 168 7.75 18.55 5.02
C LEU A 168 9.23 18.70 4.68
N SER A 169 10.07 18.93 5.68
CA SER A 169 11.51 19.01 5.46
C SER A 169 11.97 17.77 4.68
N PRO A 170 13.04 17.86 3.88
CA PRO A 170 13.54 16.70 3.12
C PRO A 170 13.77 15.45 4.00
N MET A 171 14.06 15.67 5.28
CA MET A 171 14.23 14.60 6.27
C MET A 171 12.88 13.98 6.66
N ALA A 172 11.85 14.79 6.88
CA ALA A 172 10.50 14.31 7.20
C ALA A 172 9.88 13.51 6.03
N GLN A 173 10.14 13.92 4.77
CA GLN A 173 9.73 13.16 3.58
C GLN A 173 10.46 11.81 3.48
N ARG A 174 11.73 11.73 3.90
CA ARG A 174 12.46 10.45 3.94
C ARG A 174 11.89 9.51 5.00
N VAL A 175 11.59 10.05 6.18
CA VAL A 175 10.98 9.27 7.28
C VAL A 175 9.60 8.78 6.89
N ALA A 176 8.78 9.62 6.26
CA ALA A 176 7.45 9.22 5.75
C ALA A 176 7.54 8.06 4.76
N ARG A 177 8.47 8.11 3.80
CA ARG A 177 8.70 7.00 2.85
C ARG A 177 9.17 5.71 3.52
N ILE A 178 10.06 5.80 4.51
CA ILE A 178 10.48 4.63 5.29
C ILE A 178 9.28 4.02 6.01
N LYS A 179 8.45 4.86 6.65
CA LYS A 179 7.21 4.41 7.32
C LYS A 179 6.27 3.70 6.34
N GLU A 180 6.07 4.26 5.15
CA GLU A 180 5.23 3.66 4.10
C GLU A 180 5.69 2.26 3.69
N HIS A 181 6.98 2.10 3.36
CA HIS A 181 7.55 0.80 3.02
C HIS A 181 7.45 -0.22 4.17
N LEU A 182 7.65 0.25 5.41
CA LEU A 182 7.53 -0.59 6.59
C LEU A 182 6.08 -1.03 6.80
N LEU A 183 5.11 -0.12 6.73
CA LEU A 183 3.69 -0.43 6.85
C LEU A 183 3.22 -1.39 5.75
N PHE A 184 3.70 -1.23 4.52
CA PHE A 184 3.41 -2.16 3.43
C PHE A 184 3.92 -3.57 3.75
N GLY A 185 5.15 -3.71 4.24
CA GLY A 185 5.71 -5.01 4.65
C GLY A 185 4.93 -5.61 5.83
N THR A 186 4.59 -4.80 6.84
CA THR A 186 3.86 -5.28 8.02
C THR A 186 2.45 -5.73 7.70
N SER A 187 1.72 -5.05 6.82
CA SER A 187 0.37 -5.46 6.41
C SER A 187 0.36 -6.84 5.76
N HIS A 188 1.37 -7.16 4.94
CA HIS A 188 1.48 -8.46 4.27
C HIS A 188 1.95 -9.60 5.18
N MET A 189 2.66 -9.30 6.27
CA MET A 189 3.08 -10.33 7.25
C MET A 189 1.96 -10.73 8.21
N MET A 190 0.97 -9.83 8.47
CA MET A 190 -0.09 -10.07 9.46
C MET A 190 -0.87 -11.37 9.27
N PRO A 191 -1.29 -11.77 8.06
CA PRO A 191 -1.99 -13.04 7.84
C PRO A 191 -1.16 -14.27 8.29
N PHE A 192 0.16 -14.22 8.12
CA PHE A 192 1.06 -15.30 8.53
C PHE A 192 1.16 -15.42 10.05
N ILE A 193 1.22 -14.29 10.76
CA ILE A 193 1.23 -14.25 12.23
C ILE A 193 -0.11 -14.76 12.76
N VAL A 194 -1.22 -14.29 12.21
CA VAL A 194 -2.56 -14.70 12.65
C VAL A 194 -2.78 -16.18 12.41
N ALA A 195 -2.57 -16.67 11.20
CA ALA A 195 -2.75 -18.09 10.87
C ALA A 195 -1.80 -18.98 11.69
N GLY A 196 -0.51 -18.61 11.75
CA GLY A 196 0.50 -19.35 12.50
C GLY A 196 0.23 -19.38 14.00
N GLY A 197 -0.09 -18.22 14.58
CA GLY A 197 -0.39 -18.08 16.00
C GLY A 197 -1.66 -18.82 16.43
N VAL A 198 -2.73 -18.71 15.63
CA VAL A 198 -3.99 -19.41 15.91
C VAL A 198 -3.82 -20.93 15.85
N LEU A 199 -3.18 -21.46 14.80
CA LEU A 199 -2.93 -22.90 14.65
C LEU A 199 -2.07 -23.45 15.78
N LEU A 200 -0.99 -22.77 16.14
CA LEU A 200 -0.12 -23.18 17.24
C LEU A 200 -0.88 -23.13 18.58
N SER A 201 -1.60 -22.05 18.85
CA SER A 201 -2.36 -21.90 20.10
C SER A 201 -3.46 -22.94 20.22
N LEU A 202 -4.22 -23.24 19.16
CA LEU A 202 -5.24 -24.28 19.16
C LEU A 202 -4.66 -25.66 19.44
N SER A 203 -3.52 -25.99 18.80
CA SER A 203 -2.84 -27.26 19.04
C SER A 203 -2.43 -27.44 20.49
N VAL A 204 -1.82 -26.42 21.10
CA VAL A 204 -1.40 -26.45 22.51
C VAL A 204 -2.61 -26.48 23.44
N MET A 205 -3.65 -25.71 23.15
CA MET A 205 -4.86 -25.66 23.96
C MET A 205 -5.60 -27.02 24.00
N ILE A 206 -5.75 -27.67 22.84
CA ILE A 206 -6.44 -28.97 22.72
C ILE A 206 -5.59 -30.09 23.35
N SER A 207 -4.26 -29.98 23.31
CA SER A 207 -3.37 -30.98 23.95
C SER A 207 -3.51 -31.03 25.47
N GLY A 208 -3.97 -29.92 26.09
CA GLY A 208 -4.18 -29.83 27.53
C GLY A 208 -2.90 -29.81 28.39
N HIS A 209 -1.72 -29.83 27.79
CA HIS A 209 -0.44 -29.99 28.52
C HIS A 209 0.41 -28.71 28.61
N GLY A 210 -0.06 -27.59 28.05
CA GLY A 210 0.65 -26.29 28.05
C GLY A 210 1.98 -26.30 27.27
N ALA A 211 2.35 -27.42 26.66
CA ALA A 211 3.53 -27.58 25.80
C ALA A 211 3.11 -27.92 24.37
N VAL A 212 4.01 -27.65 23.43
CA VAL A 212 3.78 -27.99 22.01
C VAL A 212 3.72 -29.51 21.89
N PRO A 213 2.66 -30.09 21.29
CA PRO A 213 2.56 -31.53 21.07
C PRO A 213 3.68 -32.05 20.17
N GLU A 214 4.26 -33.22 20.54
CA GLU A 214 5.37 -33.81 19.77
C GLU A 214 4.92 -34.91 18.80
N GLN A 215 3.68 -35.44 18.94
CA GLN A 215 3.19 -36.56 18.15
C GLN A 215 1.70 -36.42 17.79
N GLY A 216 1.32 -37.03 16.67
CA GLY A 216 -0.05 -37.08 16.21
C GLY A 216 -0.53 -35.79 15.50
N VAL A 217 -1.81 -35.76 15.17
CA VAL A 217 -2.43 -34.68 14.40
C VAL A 217 -2.22 -33.29 15.03
N LEU A 218 -2.19 -33.21 16.37
CA LEU A 218 -1.95 -31.95 17.04
C LEU A 218 -0.50 -31.45 16.85
N ALA A 219 0.46 -32.35 16.77
CA ALA A 219 1.84 -31.98 16.42
C ALA A 219 1.94 -31.45 14.98
N ASP A 220 1.21 -32.04 14.06
CA ASP A 220 1.17 -31.58 12.66
C ASP A 220 0.57 -30.17 12.58
N ILE A 221 -0.53 -29.91 13.30
CA ILE A 221 -1.14 -28.57 13.39
C ILE A 221 -0.17 -27.58 14.04
N ALA A 222 0.54 -27.97 15.09
CA ALA A 222 1.56 -27.13 15.72
C ALA A 222 2.67 -26.77 14.74
N GLN A 223 3.14 -27.74 13.93
CA GLN A 223 4.17 -27.48 12.92
C GLN A 223 3.69 -26.52 11.83
N MET A 224 2.41 -26.61 11.37
CA MET A 224 1.83 -25.62 10.46
C MET A 224 1.87 -24.22 11.08
N GLY A 225 1.49 -24.12 12.38
CA GLY A 225 1.56 -22.87 13.13
C GLY A 225 2.98 -22.30 13.21
N ILE A 226 3.95 -23.11 13.56
CA ILE A 226 5.37 -22.72 13.63
C ILE A 226 5.90 -22.29 12.26
N ALA A 227 5.52 -22.97 11.18
CA ALA A 227 5.89 -22.59 9.83
C ALA A 227 5.38 -21.18 9.48
N GLY A 228 4.11 -20.88 9.78
CA GLY A 228 3.56 -19.52 9.61
C GLY A 228 4.33 -18.47 10.39
N LEU A 229 4.60 -18.75 11.68
CA LEU A 229 5.39 -17.88 12.55
C LEU A 229 6.88 -17.78 12.16
N THR A 230 7.42 -18.70 11.35
CA THR A 230 8.78 -18.59 10.82
C THR A 230 8.79 -17.75 9.53
N LEU A 231 7.76 -17.89 8.71
CA LEU A 231 7.66 -17.21 7.42
C LEU A 231 7.35 -15.72 7.54
N PHE A 232 6.70 -15.25 8.63
CA PHE A 232 6.28 -13.85 8.70
C PHE A 232 7.44 -12.85 8.56
N THR A 233 8.61 -13.17 9.12
CA THR A 233 9.81 -12.32 8.98
C THR A 233 10.31 -12.26 7.56
N VAL A 234 10.28 -13.39 6.86
CA VAL A 234 10.68 -13.51 5.45
C VAL A 234 9.73 -12.71 4.55
N VAL A 235 8.43 -12.81 4.82
CA VAL A 235 7.39 -12.04 4.14
C VAL A 235 7.58 -10.55 4.38
N LEU A 236 7.82 -10.14 5.63
CA LEU A 236 8.11 -8.74 5.97
C LEU A 236 9.24 -8.16 5.10
N GLY A 237 10.42 -8.79 5.12
CA GLY A 237 11.58 -8.30 4.36
C GLY A 237 11.36 -8.34 2.86
N GLY A 238 10.67 -9.37 2.36
CA GLY A 238 10.31 -9.50 0.94
C GLY A 238 9.39 -8.38 0.48
N TYR A 239 8.34 -8.06 1.25
CA TYR A 239 7.38 -7.02 0.88
C TYR A 239 7.88 -5.60 1.13
N ILE A 240 8.79 -5.36 2.09
CA ILE A 240 9.53 -4.10 2.16
C ILE A 240 10.34 -3.90 0.87
N ALA A 241 11.08 -4.90 0.42
CA ALA A 241 11.84 -4.81 -0.83
C ALA A 241 10.95 -4.67 -2.07
N TYR A 242 9.80 -5.35 -2.09
CA TYR A 242 8.78 -5.22 -3.12
C TYR A 242 8.26 -3.79 -3.21
N SER A 243 7.87 -3.16 -2.09
CA SER A 243 7.36 -1.78 -2.08
C SER A 243 8.37 -0.74 -2.56
N MET A 244 9.68 -1.05 -2.53
CA MET A 244 10.76 -0.18 -3.00
C MET A 244 11.16 -0.40 -4.46
N ALA A 245 11.04 -1.64 -4.96
CA ALA A 245 11.60 -2.06 -6.25
C ALA A 245 10.66 -2.97 -7.06
N ASP A 246 9.38 -3.07 -6.71
CA ASP A 246 8.35 -3.89 -7.33
C ASP A 246 8.71 -5.40 -7.35
N LYS A 247 8.10 -6.15 -8.27
CA LYS A 247 8.29 -7.60 -8.42
C LYS A 247 9.76 -8.08 -8.36
N PRO A 248 10.72 -7.41 -9.03
CA PRO A 248 12.13 -7.83 -8.96
C PRO A 248 12.76 -7.76 -7.57
N GLY A 249 12.21 -6.93 -6.65
CA GLY A 249 12.70 -6.82 -5.28
C GLY A 249 12.27 -7.96 -4.36
N LEU A 250 11.19 -8.67 -4.70
CA LEU A 250 10.58 -9.68 -3.82
C LEU A 250 11.54 -10.83 -3.49
N ALA A 251 12.13 -11.46 -4.51
CA ALA A 251 13.02 -12.60 -4.32
C ALA A 251 14.30 -12.26 -3.53
N PRO A 252 15.05 -11.18 -3.89
CA PRO A 252 16.18 -10.73 -3.08
C PRO A 252 15.82 -10.43 -1.63
N GLY A 253 14.66 -9.79 -1.40
CA GLY A 253 14.15 -9.48 -0.07
C GLY A 253 13.83 -10.74 0.74
N MET A 254 13.08 -11.67 0.19
CA MET A 254 12.70 -12.92 0.87
C MET A 254 13.92 -13.80 1.15
N ILE A 255 14.74 -14.08 0.13
CA ILE A 255 15.91 -14.99 0.27
C ILE A 255 16.94 -14.37 1.22
N GLY A 256 17.23 -13.08 1.07
CA GLY A 256 18.15 -12.39 1.96
C GLY A 256 17.69 -12.38 3.40
N THR A 257 16.41 -12.11 3.64
CA THR A 257 15.83 -12.13 4.99
C THR A 257 15.85 -13.54 5.58
N TRP A 258 15.53 -14.57 4.79
CA TRP A 258 15.63 -15.96 5.26
C TRP A 258 17.03 -16.31 5.74
N ILE A 259 18.07 -15.94 4.98
CA ILE A 259 19.47 -16.15 5.36
C ILE A 259 19.79 -15.39 6.66
N ALA A 260 19.44 -14.11 6.75
CA ALA A 260 19.72 -13.27 7.90
C ALA A 260 19.06 -13.82 9.18
N VAL A 261 17.79 -14.21 9.11
CA VAL A 261 17.04 -14.68 10.27
C VAL A 261 17.48 -16.09 10.69
N ASN A 262 17.62 -17.01 9.74
CA ASN A 262 17.89 -18.42 10.07
C ASN A 262 19.38 -18.75 10.31
N GLN A 263 20.31 -18.10 9.58
CA GLN A 263 21.75 -18.37 9.74
C GLN A 263 22.41 -17.41 10.74
N TYR A 264 21.97 -16.16 10.79
CA TYR A 264 22.58 -15.13 11.65
C TYR A 264 21.72 -14.77 12.86
N HIS A 265 20.53 -15.37 13.01
CA HIS A 265 19.61 -15.13 14.12
C HIS A 265 19.30 -13.63 14.37
N THR A 266 19.19 -12.86 13.28
CA THR A 266 19.00 -11.41 13.35
C THR A 266 17.57 -11.00 13.74
N GLY A 267 16.64 -11.94 13.81
CA GLY A 267 15.25 -11.71 14.20
C GLY A 267 14.50 -10.72 13.31
N PHE A 268 13.46 -10.11 13.88
CA PHE A 268 12.57 -9.17 13.20
C PHE A 268 13.29 -7.91 12.68
N LEU A 269 14.18 -7.30 13.51
CA LEU A 269 14.92 -6.12 13.11
C LEU A 269 15.86 -6.39 11.93
N GLY A 270 16.47 -7.58 11.91
CA GLY A 270 17.27 -8.01 10.77
C GLY A 270 16.46 -8.14 9.49
N ALA A 271 15.22 -8.64 9.59
CA ALA A 271 14.30 -8.72 8.46
C ALA A 271 14.00 -7.34 7.84
N ILE A 272 13.77 -6.33 8.67
CA ILE A 272 13.56 -4.94 8.25
C ILE A 272 14.80 -4.40 7.52
N ILE A 273 15.97 -4.51 8.14
CA ILE A 273 17.23 -4.00 7.57
C ILE A 273 17.51 -4.64 6.21
N VAL A 274 17.36 -5.96 6.13
CA VAL A 274 17.59 -6.71 4.89
C VAL A 274 16.56 -6.38 3.82
N GLY A 275 15.29 -6.20 4.19
CA GLY A 275 14.23 -5.78 3.27
C GLY A 275 14.56 -4.43 2.60
N PHE A 276 14.94 -3.44 3.40
CA PHE A 276 15.37 -2.13 2.87
C PHE A 276 16.65 -2.24 2.03
N TRP A 277 17.61 -3.02 2.45
CA TRP A 277 18.85 -3.25 1.70
C TRP A 277 18.57 -3.90 0.34
N ALA A 278 17.78 -4.96 0.30
CA ALA A 278 17.40 -5.64 -0.94
C ALA A 278 16.66 -4.72 -1.90
N GLY A 279 15.67 -3.96 -1.37
CA GLY A 279 14.93 -2.96 -2.15
C GLY A 279 15.85 -1.89 -2.73
N PHE A 280 16.80 -1.37 -1.92
CA PHE A 280 17.79 -0.40 -2.39
C PHE A 280 18.67 -0.99 -3.50
N VAL A 281 19.21 -2.19 -3.33
CA VAL A 281 20.06 -2.87 -4.32
C VAL A 281 19.32 -3.01 -5.65
N VAL A 282 18.12 -3.57 -5.63
CA VAL A 282 17.35 -3.80 -6.86
C VAL A 282 16.94 -2.48 -7.52
N ARG A 283 16.58 -1.46 -6.72
CA ARG A 283 16.30 -0.12 -7.25
C ARG A 283 17.51 0.51 -7.95
N GLN A 284 18.74 0.24 -7.47
CA GLN A 284 19.93 0.71 -8.18
C GLN A 284 20.19 -0.10 -9.45
N LEU A 285 19.95 -1.41 -9.44
CA LEU A 285 20.06 -2.26 -10.63
C LEU A 285 19.07 -1.85 -11.74
N LYS A 286 17.85 -1.46 -11.38
CA LYS A 286 16.82 -0.97 -12.33
C LYS A 286 17.22 0.32 -13.06
N LYS A 287 18.21 1.07 -12.56
CA LYS A 287 18.73 2.27 -13.26
C LYS A 287 19.68 1.93 -14.43
N ILE A 288 20.10 0.68 -14.53
CA ILE A 288 20.92 0.20 -15.63
C ILE A 288 19.99 -0.05 -16.81
N GLU A 289 20.06 0.78 -17.81
CA GLU A 289 19.28 0.66 -19.05
C GLU A 289 19.71 -0.60 -19.80
N LEU A 290 18.78 -1.54 -19.91
CA LEU A 290 18.97 -2.74 -20.74
C LEU A 290 18.44 -2.46 -22.14
N PRO A 291 19.04 -3.06 -23.19
CA PRO A 291 18.49 -2.98 -24.54
C PRO A 291 17.03 -3.42 -24.59
N ASP A 292 16.21 -2.80 -25.45
CA ASP A 292 14.76 -3.05 -25.53
C ASP A 292 14.41 -4.54 -25.71
N SER A 293 15.24 -5.29 -26.45
CA SER A 293 15.11 -6.74 -26.61
C SER A 293 15.28 -7.55 -25.31
N MET A 294 15.85 -6.98 -24.27
CA MET A 294 16.15 -7.64 -23.00
C MET A 294 15.37 -7.03 -21.82
N SER A 295 14.56 -6.02 -22.02
CA SER A 295 13.83 -5.30 -20.94
C SER A 295 12.90 -6.22 -20.15
N SER A 296 12.16 -7.11 -20.82
CA SER A 296 11.30 -8.12 -20.18
C SER A 296 12.10 -9.16 -19.39
N LEU A 297 13.25 -9.61 -19.92
CA LEU A 297 14.18 -10.50 -19.21
C LEU A 297 14.82 -9.82 -18.01
N GLY A 298 15.02 -8.51 -18.08
CA GLY A 298 15.52 -7.69 -16.99
C GLY A 298 14.69 -7.84 -15.71
N SER A 299 13.42 -7.63 -15.82
CA SER A 299 12.50 -7.65 -14.67
C SER A 299 12.24 -9.04 -14.10
N ILE A 300 12.24 -10.08 -14.94
CA ILE A 300 11.89 -11.45 -14.53
C ILE A 300 13.13 -12.23 -14.08
N PHE A 301 14.29 -11.99 -14.69
CA PHE A 301 15.48 -12.82 -14.48
C PHE A 301 16.70 -12.03 -13.98
N ILE A 302 17.12 -10.97 -14.70
CA ILE A 302 18.41 -10.31 -14.43
C ILE A 302 18.40 -9.59 -13.07
N TYR A 303 17.40 -8.73 -12.83
CA TYR A 303 17.34 -7.96 -11.58
C TYR A 303 17.09 -8.83 -10.35
N PRO A 304 16.18 -9.84 -10.36
CA PRO A 304 16.05 -10.75 -9.23
C PRO A 304 17.31 -11.57 -8.97
N LEU A 305 17.97 -12.08 -10.01
CA LEU A 305 19.18 -12.89 -9.86
C LEU A 305 20.34 -12.08 -9.30
N LEU A 306 20.69 -10.97 -9.93
CA LEU A 306 21.78 -10.11 -9.48
C LEU A 306 21.45 -9.45 -8.13
N GLY A 307 20.21 -9.04 -7.93
CA GLY A 307 19.73 -8.49 -6.68
C GLY A 307 19.86 -9.49 -5.54
N THR A 308 19.49 -10.76 -5.76
CA THR A 308 19.67 -11.83 -4.76
C THR A 308 21.16 -12.07 -4.46
N PHE A 309 21.98 -12.19 -5.51
CA PHE A 309 23.40 -12.43 -5.32
C PHE A 309 24.09 -11.31 -4.51
N ILE A 310 23.82 -10.05 -4.86
CA ILE A 310 24.40 -8.89 -4.17
C ILE A 310 23.85 -8.80 -2.74
N THR A 311 22.54 -8.96 -2.56
CA THR A 311 21.90 -8.86 -1.24
C THR A 311 22.40 -9.97 -0.32
N CYS A 312 22.36 -11.22 -0.75
CA CYS A 312 22.82 -12.35 0.05
C CYS A 312 24.34 -12.31 0.30
N GLY A 313 25.12 -11.91 -0.71
CA GLY A 313 26.57 -11.72 -0.57
C GLY A 313 26.90 -10.66 0.49
N ALA A 314 26.21 -9.52 0.46
CA ALA A 314 26.40 -8.50 1.48
C ALA A 314 26.06 -9.01 2.89
N ILE A 315 24.97 -9.76 3.03
CA ILE A 315 24.57 -10.34 4.32
C ILE A 315 25.61 -11.37 4.80
N MET A 316 26.00 -12.29 3.94
CA MET A 316 26.90 -13.38 4.33
C MET A 316 28.33 -12.90 4.63
N TRP A 317 28.81 -11.89 3.92
CA TRP A 317 30.22 -11.49 4.01
C TRP A 317 30.48 -10.21 4.79
N VAL A 318 29.47 -9.34 4.95
CA VAL A 318 29.70 -8.00 5.49
C VAL A 318 28.78 -7.66 6.66
N ILE A 319 27.46 -7.69 6.44
CA ILE A 319 26.48 -7.08 7.35
C ILE A 319 25.80 -8.07 8.32
N GLY A 320 25.79 -9.36 8.02
CA GLY A 320 25.09 -10.37 8.83
C GLY A 320 25.63 -10.47 10.25
N SER A 321 26.95 -10.58 10.39
CA SER A 321 27.60 -10.69 11.71
C SER A 321 27.45 -9.41 12.56
N PRO A 322 27.63 -8.18 12.05
CA PRO A 322 27.34 -6.95 12.79
C PRO A 322 25.89 -6.85 13.28
N ILE A 323 24.90 -7.20 12.43
CA ILE A 323 23.48 -7.18 12.83
C ILE A 323 23.24 -8.21 13.95
N ALA A 324 23.75 -9.43 13.79
CA ALA A 324 23.64 -10.49 14.80
C ALA A 324 24.24 -10.04 16.16
N SER A 325 25.41 -9.43 16.15
CA SER A 325 26.05 -8.91 17.35
C SER A 325 25.24 -7.80 18.02
N SER A 326 24.64 -6.91 17.22
CA SER A 326 23.75 -5.86 17.73
C SER A 326 22.49 -6.42 18.37
N MET A 327 21.91 -7.48 17.81
CA MET A 327 20.75 -8.18 18.37
C MET A 327 21.10 -8.90 19.68
N LEU A 328 22.27 -9.55 19.75
CA LEU A 328 22.74 -10.16 20.99
C LEU A 328 22.95 -9.12 22.09
N TRP A 329 23.56 -7.99 21.74
CA TRP A 329 23.74 -6.87 22.68
C TRP A 329 22.38 -6.33 23.17
N LEU A 330 21.41 -6.13 22.27
CA LEU A 330 20.07 -5.66 22.63
C LEU A 330 19.38 -6.64 23.58
N ASN A 331 19.43 -7.94 23.30
CA ASN A 331 18.85 -8.97 24.14
C ASN A 331 19.51 -9.02 25.54
N GLN A 332 20.83 -8.89 25.62
CA GLN A 332 21.56 -8.82 26.88
C GLN A 332 21.22 -7.55 27.66
N PHE A 333 21.12 -6.42 26.97
CA PHE A 333 20.70 -5.16 27.57
C PHE A 333 19.30 -5.27 28.17
N LEU A 334 18.31 -5.76 27.43
CA LEU A 334 16.93 -5.98 27.93
C LEU A 334 16.91 -6.98 29.09
N ALA A 335 17.68 -8.07 29.04
CA ALA A 335 17.78 -9.03 30.13
C ALA A 335 18.40 -8.39 31.40
N SER A 336 19.41 -7.58 31.26
CA SER A 336 20.02 -6.86 32.40
C SER A 336 19.05 -5.86 33.05
N MET A 337 18.14 -5.29 32.29
CA MET A 337 17.09 -4.40 32.83
C MET A 337 16.00 -5.19 33.61
N ALA A 338 15.76 -6.44 33.27
CA ALA A 338 14.78 -7.28 33.98
C ALA A 338 15.20 -7.51 35.45
N ASP A 339 16.48 -7.60 35.71
CA ASP A 339 17.04 -7.81 37.06
C ASP A 339 17.15 -6.50 37.89
N SER A 340 17.36 -5.36 37.23
CA SER A 340 17.71 -4.10 37.90
C SER A 340 16.58 -3.07 38.01
N GLY A 341 15.48 -3.22 37.29
CA GLY A 341 14.37 -2.23 37.39
C GLY A 341 13.18 -2.55 36.51
N LYS A 342 12.18 -3.22 37.08
CA LYS A 342 10.92 -3.55 36.38
C LYS A 342 10.21 -2.34 35.76
N VAL A 343 10.35 -1.15 36.36
CA VAL A 343 9.75 0.10 35.86
C VAL A 343 10.49 0.57 34.59
N ALA A 344 11.82 0.53 34.59
CA ALA A 344 12.61 0.93 33.43
C ALA A 344 12.40 -0.01 32.25
N LEU A 345 12.34 -1.34 32.50
CA LEU A 345 12.01 -2.33 31.48
C LEU A 345 10.62 -2.09 30.90
N GLY A 346 9.60 -1.84 31.76
CA GLY A 346 8.25 -1.53 31.33
C GLY A 346 8.17 -0.25 30.50
N ALA A 347 8.93 0.77 30.83
CA ALA A 347 9.01 2.03 30.06
C ALA A 347 9.65 1.81 28.68
N VAL A 348 10.73 1.02 28.58
CA VAL A 348 11.38 0.69 27.30
C VAL A 348 10.45 -0.16 26.41
N LEU A 349 9.85 -1.22 26.97
CA LEU A 349 8.90 -2.05 26.24
C LEU A 349 7.66 -1.26 25.82
N GLY A 350 7.14 -0.40 26.70
CA GLY A 350 6.03 0.49 26.38
C GLY A 350 6.38 1.50 25.27
N ALA A 351 7.58 2.05 25.28
CA ALA A 351 8.06 2.93 24.20
C ALA A 351 8.22 2.17 22.87
N MET A 352 8.71 0.93 22.90
CA MET A 352 8.83 0.07 21.70
C MET A 352 7.44 -0.25 21.13
N THR A 353 6.47 -0.62 21.97
CA THR A 353 5.09 -0.89 21.53
C THR A 353 4.38 0.37 21.03
N ALA A 354 4.60 1.54 21.67
CA ALA A 354 4.06 2.81 21.20
C ALA A 354 4.65 3.23 19.85
N PHE A 355 5.91 2.93 19.61
CA PHE A 355 6.54 3.17 18.31
C PHE A 355 6.00 2.24 17.21
N ASP A 356 5.63 1.02 17.58
CA ASP A 356 5.09 0.01 16.66
C ASP A 356 3.62 0.29 16.28
N MET A 357 2.87 0.94 17.18
CA MET A 357 1.46 1.29 16.98
C MET A 357 1.23 2.72 16.44
N GLY A 358 2.24 3.55 16.35
CA GLY A 358 2.18 4.94 15.85
C GLY A 358 2.73 5.10 14.46
#